data_1b6f61297bbf2c9abc0813ed455769a4
#
_entry.id   1b6f61297bbf2c9abc0813ed455769a4
#
_cell.length_a   1.000
_cell.length_b   1.000
_cell.length_c   1.000
_cell.angle_alpha   90.00
_cell.angle_beta   90.00
_cell.angle_gamma   90.00
#
_symmetry.space_group_name_H-M   'P 1'
#
loop_
_entity.id
_entity.type
_entity.pdbx_description
1 polymer ?
#
loop_
_entity_poly.entity_id
_entity_poly.type
_entity_poly.pdbx_seq_one_letter_code
_entity_poly.pdbx_strand_id
1 'polypeptide(L)'
;MPNIKIFSGSSHRELSHKIADRLGMELGKVVTKKFSNQETCVEIGESVRGEDVYIVQSGCGEINDNLMELLIMINACKIASASRVTAVIPCFPYARQDKKDKSGPISANWWLTGGSGRGAKSNHPYGPLHASQIRVTSIADRLNVDFALIHKERKRANEVDRMVLVGDVTDRVAILVDDMADTCGTICHAADKLISAGATKVYAILTHGIFSGPAISRINNACFEAVVVTNTIPQEEKMKTCPKIQVIDISMILAEAIRRTHNGESVSYLFSHVPL
;
A
#
# COMPACT_ATOMS: atom_id res chain seq x y z
N MET A 1 -17.77 8.18 -18.06
CA MET A 1 -17.94 6.72 -18.23
C MET A 1 -19.37 6.38 -17.82
N PRO A 2 -20.20 5.78 -18.65
CA PRO A 2 -21.56 5.40 -18.28
C PRO A 2 -21.54 4.21 -17.31
N ASN A 3 -22.49 4.18 -16.39
CA ASN A 3 -22.74 3.07 -15.47
C ASN A 3 -21.60 2.72 -14.51
N ILE A 4 -20.84 3.72 -14.06
CA ILE A 4 -19.78 3.56 -13.04
C ILE A 4 -20.06 4.48 -11.85
N LYS A 5 -19.84 3.96 -10.65
CA LYS A 5 -19.91 4.71 -9.39
C LYS A 5 -18.64 4.48 -8.57
N ILE A 6 -18.11 5.55 -8.00
CA ILE A 6 -16.94 5.48 -7.14
C ILE A 6 -17.32 5.99 -5.75
N PHE A 7 -17.13 5.15 -4.73
CA PHE A 7 -17.34 5.52 -3.32
C PHE A 7 -16.02 5.56 -2.58
N SER A 8 -15.90 6.50 -1.67
CA SER A 8 -14.78 6.59 -0.76
C SER A 8 -15.16 6.02 0.61
N GLY A 9 -14.33 5.12 1.11
CA GLY A 9 -14.33 4.86 2.55
C GLY A 9 -13.71 6.02 3.34
N SER A 10 -13.72 5.88 4.67
CA SER A 10 -13.28 6.94 5.59
C SER A 10 -11.76 7.10 5.69
N SER A 11 -10.97 6.08 5.32
CA SER A 11 -9.54 6.01 5.58
C SER A 11 -8.69 7.02 4.80
N HIS A 12 -9.03 7.31 3.54
CA HIS A 12 -8.22 8.18 2.67
C HIS A 12 -9.08 8.90 1.62
N ARG A 13 -9.90 9.85 2.08
CA ARG A 13 -10.82 10.59 1.20
C ARG A 13 -10.10 11.44 0.16
N GLU A 14 -8.97 12.05 0.51
CA GLU A 14 -8.19 12.87 -0.42
C GLU A 14 -7.74 12.08 -1.65
N LEU A 15 -7.18 10.87 -1.46
CA LEU A 15 -6.81 10.01 -2.58
C LEU A 15 -8.02 9.61 -3.42
N SER A 16 -9.15 9.33 -2.79
CA SER A 16 -10.40 9.01 -3.50
C SER A 16 -10.89 10.16 -4.35
N HIS A 17 -10.81 11.40 -3.85
CA HIS A 17 -11.13 12.61 -4.64
C HIS A 17 -10.19 12.75 -5.83
N LYS A 18 -8.88 12.65 -5.62
CA LYS A 18 -7.89 12.71 -6.71
C LYS A 18 -8.14 11.65 -7.79
N ILE A 19 -8.54 10.43 -7.40
CA ILE A 19 -8.90 9.38 -8.36
C ILE A 19 -10.15 9.77 -9.15
N ALA A 20 -11.20 10.24 -8.49
CA ALA A 20 -12.46 10.63 -9.13
C ALA A 20 -12.24 11.82 -10.09
N ASP A 21 -11.50 12.84 -9.66
CA ASP A 21 -11.14 14.01 -10.49
C ASP A 21 -10.42 13.58 -11.77
N ARG A 22 -9.46 12.66 -11.68
CA ARG A 22 -8.72 12.13 -12.84
C ARG A 22 -9.60 11.34 -13.81
N LEU A 23 -10.68 10.74 -13.31
CA LEU A 23 -11.67 10.05 -14.13
C LEU A 23 -12.78 11.00 -14.66
N GLY A 24 -12.74 12.27 -14.26
CA GLY A 24 -13.78 13.25 -14.61
C GLY A 24 -15.13 12.94 -13.98
N MET A 25 -15.13 12.42 -12.74
CA MET A 25 -16.30 11.94 -12.02
C MET A 25 -16.37 12.55 -10.62
N GLU A 26 -17.57 12.58 -10.06
CA GLU A 26 -17.79 12.89 -8.65
C GLU A 26 -17.82 11.61 -7.82
N LEU A 27 -17.39 11.71 -6.55
CA LEU A 27 -17.56 10.62 -5.59
C LEU A 27 -19.04 10.46 -5.23
N GLY A 28 -19.49 9.22 -5.19
CA GLY A 28 -20.83 8.87 -4.73
C GLY A 28 -21.03 9.23 -3.26
N LYS A 29 -22.28 9.56 -2.91
CA LYS A 29 -22.66 9.96 -1.55
C LYS A 29 -22.68 8.78 -0.61
N VAL A 30 -21.79 8.78 0.37
CA VAL A 30 -21.73 7.78 1.44
C VAL A 30 -21.51 8.48 2.77
N VAL A 31 -22.25 8.05 3.78
CA VAL A 31 -22.10 8.53 5.16
C VAL A 31 -21.69 7.36 6.03
N THR A 32 -20.55 7.48 6.67
CA THR A 32 -20.04 6.52 7.65
C THR A 32 -20.06 7.15 9.02
N LYS A 33 -20.61 6.47 10.00
CA LYS A 33 -20.69 6.90 11.40
C LYS A 33 -20.54 5.70 12.34
N LYS A 34 -20.27 5.98 13.61
CA LYS A 34 -20.27 4.99 14.67
C LYS A 34 -21.54 5.08 15.49
N PHE A 35 -22.11 3.92 15.85
CA PHE A 35 -23.10 3.84 16.91
C PHE A 35 -22.46 4.05 18.28
N SER A 36 -23.26 4.22 19.32
CA SER A 36 -22.77 4.41 20.69
C SER A 36 -21.94 3.22 21.22
N ASN A 37 -22.20 2.02 20.72
CA ASN A 37 -21.44 0.79 21.01
C ASN A 37 -20.21 0.61 20.10
N GLN A 38 -19.83 1.62 19.31
CA GLN A 38 -18.69 1.62 18.37
C GLN A 38 -18.88 0.74 17.12
N GLU A 39 -20.06 0.20 16.87
CA GLU A 39 -20.34 -0.46 15.60
C GLU A 39 -20.31 0.52 14.43
N THR A 40 -19.80 0.08 13.29
CA THR A 40 -19.73 0.88 12.07
C THR A 40 -21.10 0.87 11.35
N CYS A 41 -21.63 2.06 11.10
CA CYS A 41 -22.82 2.28 10.28
C CYS A 41 -22.42 2.93 8.96
N VAL A 42 -22.91 2.38 7.85
CA VAL A 42 -22.68 2.92 6.49
C VAL A 42 -24.04 3.14 5.82
N GLU A 43 -24.25 4.32 5.30
CA GLU A 43 -25.44 4.71 4.53
C GLU A 43 -24.98 5.16 3.13
N ILE A 44 -25.42 4.46 2.09
CA ILE A 44 -25.16 4.83 0.69
C ILE A 44 -26.35 5.66 0.20
N GLY A 45 -26.07 6.93 -0.12
CA GLY A 45 -27.10 7.92 -0.48
C GLY A 45 -27.51 7.94 -1.96
N GLU A 46 -27.11 6.92 -2.74
CA GLU A 46 -27.37 6.84 -4.17
C GLU A 46 -27.78 5.44 -4.60
N SER A 47 -28.54 5.35 -5.71
CA SER A 47 -28.83 4.07 -6.34
C SER A 47 -27.58 3.50 -7.01
N VAL A 48 -27.30 2.23 -6.76
CA VAL A 48 -26.20 1.46 -7.37
C VAL A 48 -26.69 0.33 -8.25
N ARG A 49 -28.01 0.24 -8.47
CA ARG A 49 -28.62 -0.85 -9.25
C ARG A 49 -28.11 -0.85 -10.70
N GLY A 50 -27.53 -1.97 -11.11
CA GLY A 50 -26.97 -2.14 -12.45
C GLY A 50 -25.66 -1.42 -12.70
N GLU A 51 -25.13 -0.68 -11.71
CA GLU A 51 -23.89 0.07 -11.83
C GLU A 51 -22.65 -0.80 -11.60
N ASP A 52 -21.53 -0.43 -12.20
CA ASP A 52 -20.20 -0.94 -11.89
C ASP A 52 -19.61 -0.10 -10.76
N VAL A 53 -19.54 -0.66 -9.57
CA VAL A 53 -19.21 0.06 -8.35
C VAL A 53 -17.76 -0.17 -7.95
N TYR A 54 -17.04 0.91 -7.69
CA TYR A 54 -15.68 0.90 -7.14
C TYR A 54 -15.67 1.53 -5.75
N ILE A 55 -15.08 0.85 -4.79
CA ILE A 55 -14.99 1.32 -3.41
C ILE A 55 -13.50 1.49 -3.08
N VAL A 56 -13.09 2.74 -2.83
CA VAL A 56 -11.69 3.06 -2.48
C VAL A 56 -11.58 3.09 -0.96
N GLN A 57 -10.80 2.18 -0.38
CA GLN A 57 -10.55 2.10 1.05
C GLN A 57 -9.15 1.60 1.34
N SER A 58 -8.35 2.35 2.06
CA SER A 58 -6.99 1.99 2.45
C SER A 58 -6.97 1.43 3.87
N GLY A 59 -6.07 0.49 4.15
CA GLY A 59 -5.87 -0.07 5.49
C GLY A 59 -4.88 0.76 6.30
N CYS A 60 -5.32 1.90 6.86
CA CYS A 60 -4.48 2.81 7.64
C CYS A 60 -5.24 3.38 8.84
N GLY A 61 -4.52 3.79 9.89
CA GLY A 61 -5.16 4.30 11.13
C GLY A 61 -5.95 3.19 11.83
N GLU A 62 -7.26 3.35 11.89
CA GLU A 62 -8.19 2.38 12.48
C GLU A 62 -8.45 1.19 11.53
N ILE A 63 -7.44 0.34 11.38
CA ILE A 63 -7.38 -0.73 10.36
C ILE A 63 -8.59 -1.66 10.41
N ASN A 64 -9.03 -2.08 11.60
CA ASN A 64 -10.15 -3.00 11.76
C ASN A 64 -11.47 -2.34 11.35
N ASP A 65 -11.64 -1.07 11.69
CA ASP A 65 -12.82 -0.29 11.31
C ASP A 65 -12.88 -0.07 9.81
N ASN A 66 -11.75 0.29 9.20
CA ASN A 66 -11.65 0.47 7.75
C ASN A 66 -12.01 -0.80 6.98
N LEU A 67 -11.57 -1.95 7.49
CA LEU A 67 -11.87 -3.23 6.89
C LEU A 67 -13.36 -3.58 7.04
N MET A 68 -13.93 -3.39 8.24
CA MET A 68 -15.35 -3.65 8.48
C MET A 68 -16.23 -2.72 7.64
N GLU A 69 -15.88 -1.44 7.56
CA GLU A 69 -16.54 -0.46 6.70
C GLU A 69 -16.57 -0.91 5.23
N LEU A 70 -15.41 -1.32 4.71
CA LEU A 70 -15.30 -1.83 3.35
C LEU A 70 -16.22 -3.04 3.11
N LEU A 71 -16.26 -3.99 4.03
CA LEU A 71 -17.11 -5.19 3.92
C LEU A 71 -18.60 -4.83 3.93
N ILE A 72 -19.01 -3.90 4.80
CA ILE A 72 -20.40 -3.42 4.86
C ILE A 72 -20.77 -2.71 3.56
N MET A 73 -19.91 -1.84 3.03
CA MET A 73 -20.12 -1.14 1.75
C MET A 73 -20.28 -2.14 0.59
N ILE A 74 -19.39 -3.13 0.50
CA ILE A 74 -19.45 -4.17 -0.53
C ILE A 74 -20.78 -4.93 -0.44
N ASN A 75 -21.17 -5.34 0.77
CA ASN A 75 -22.42 -6.08 0.98
C ASN A 75 -23.66 -5.24 0.65
N ALA A 76 -23.70 -3.99 1.07
CA ALA A 76 -24.78 -3.06 0.76
C ALA A 76 -24.96 -2.88 -0.75
N CYS A 77 -23.86 -2.66 -1.50
CA CYS A 77 -23.93 -2.53 -2.95
C CYS A 77 -24.37 -3.82 -3.64
N LYS A 78 -23.93 -4.99 -3.16
CA LYS A 78 -24.36 -6.29 -3.70
C LYS A 78 -25.86 -6.54 -3.48
N ILE A 79 -26.37 -6.27 -2.28
CA ILE A 79 -27.80 -6.42 -1.95
C ILE A 79 -28.65 -5.44 -2.78
N ALA A 80 -28.14 -4.22 -3.03
CA ALA A 80 -28.78 -3.21 -3.86
C ALA A 80 -28.69 -3.52 -5.38
N SER A 81 -28.25 -4.71 -5.76
CA SER A 81 -28.15 -5.19 -7.15
C SER A 81 -27.19 -4.38 -8.02
N ALA A 82 -26.04 -3.97 -7.50
CA ALA A 82 -24.93 -3.50 -8.32
C ALA A 82 -24.52 -4.60 -9.31
N SER A 83 -24.16 -4.21 -10.54
CA SER A 83 -23.72 -5.16 -11.57
C SER A 83 -22.38 -5.83 -11.19
N ARG A 84 -21.46 -5.03 -10.68
CA ARG A 84 -20.14 -5.48 -10.18
C ARG A 84 -19.74 -4.59 -9.01
N VAL A 85 -19.05 -5.14 -8.02
CA VAL A 85 -18.45 -4.36 -6.93
C VAL A 85 -16.96 -4.71 -6.86
N THR A 86 -16.12 -3.71 -7.05
CA THR A 86 -14.66 -3.83 -7.02
C THR A 86 -14.09 -3.00 -5.88
N ALA A 87 -13.33 -3.64 -5.00
CA ALA A 87 -12.58 -2.94 -3.96
C ALA A 87 -11.24 -2.46 -4.53
N VAL A 88 -10.94 -1.18 -4.35
CA VAL A 88 -9.65 -0.56 -4.64
C VAL A 88 -8.96 -0.28 -3.31
N ILE A 89 -7.92 -1.06 -3.01
CA ILE A 89 -7.27 -1.05 -1.71
C ILE A 89 -5.81 -0.60 -1.88
N PRO A 90 -5.51 0.70 -1.76
CA PRO A 90 -4.15 1.23 -1.96
C PRO A 90 -3.13 0.61 -1.02
N CYS A 91 -3.49 0.41 0.25
CA CYS A 91 -2.72 -0.33 1.22
C CYS A 91 -3.58 -1.46 1.81
N PHE A 92 -3.22 -2.72 1.52
CA PHE A 92 -3.96 -3.88 2.02
C PHE A 92 -3.54 -4.20 3.47
N PRO A 93 -4.47 -4.22 4.42
CA PRO A 93 -4.18 -4.56 5.80
C PRO A 93 -3.89 -6.06 5.98
N TYR A 94 -3.31 -6.44 7.13
CA TYR A 94 -2.99 -7.83 7.49
C TYR A 94 -1.97 -8.54 6.59
N ALA A 95 -1.24 -7.80 5.75
CA ALA A 95 -0.21 -8.35 4.87
C ALA A 95 1.07 -8.80 5.61
N ARG A 96 1.25 -8.42 6.89
CA ARG A 96 2.46 -8.74 7.68
C ARG A 96 2.58 -10.20 8.08
N GLN A 97 1.44 -10.87 8.30
CA GLN A 97 1.41 -12.30 8.63
C GLN A 97 1.30 -13.11 7.33
N ASP A 98 2.34 -13.05 6.52
CA ASP A 98 2.46 -13.67 5.21
C ASP A 98 3.03 -15.10 5.27
N LYS A 99 3.65 -15.47 6.39
CA LYS A 99 4.24 -16.78 6.61
C LYS A 99 3.43 -17.58 7.61
N LYS A 100 3.25 -18.87 7.31
CA LYS A 100 2.69 -19.82 8.24
C LYS A 100 3.68 -20.01 9.39
N ASP A 101 3.38 -19.47 10.56
CA ASP A 101 4.14 -19.69 11.78
C ASP A 101 3.49 -20.84 12.55
N LYS A 102 4.22 -21.97 12.67
CA LYS A 102 3.83 -23.21 13.34
C LYS A 102 2.44 -23.73 12.95
N SER A 103 1.37 -23.33 13.63
CA SER A 103 0.00 -23.80 13.40
C SER A 103 -1.00 -22.67 13.08
N GLY A 104 -0.55 -21.41 12.97
CA GLY A 104 -1.42 -20.27 12.72
C GLY A 104 -1.83 -20.12 11.25
N PRO A 105 -3.06 -19.67 10.96
CA PRO A 105 -3.47 -19.35 9.61
C PRO A 105 -2.73 -18.08 9.10
N ILE A 106 -2.50 -18.02 7.79
CA ILE A 106 -2.00 -16.81 7.14
C ILE A 106 -3.16 -15.82 7.02
N SER A 107 -3.07 -14.69 7.71
CA SER A 107 -4.18 -13.71 7.79
C SER A 107 -4.65 -13.22 6.42
N ALA A 108 -3.72 -12.93 5.51
CA ALA A 108 -4.05 -12.49 4.16
C ALA A 108 -4.85 -13.53 3.36
N ASN A 109 -4.49 -14.81 3.44
CA ASN A 109 -5.21 -15.89 2.76
C ASN A 109 -6.61 -16.12 3.34
N TRP A 110 -6.78 -15.96 4.64
CA TRP A 110 -8.09 -16.12 5.28
C TRP A 110 -9.10 -15.09 4.77
N TRP A 111 -8.67 -13.84 4.60
CA TRP A 111 -9.51 -12.77 4.06
C TRP A 111 -9.86 -12.97 2.59
N LEU A 112 -8.90 -13.41 1.77
CA LEU A 112 -9.14 -13.66 0.34
C LEU A 112 -10.07 -14.86 0.10
N THR A 113 -10.09 -15.84 1.00
CA THR A 113 -10.90 -17.04 0.85
C THR A 113 -12.20 -17.04 1.67
N GLY A 114 -12.23 -16.41 2.84
CA GLY A 114 -13.36 -16.44 3.76
C GLY A 114 -14.38 -15.30 3.59
N GLY A 115 -13.94 -14.12 3.14
CA GLY A 115 -14.81 -12.94 3.00
C GLY A 115 -15.57 -12.87 1.66
N SER A 116 -15.17 -13.62 0.65
CA SER A 116 -15.83 -13.66 -0.65
C SER A 116 -16.45 -15.03 -0.86
N GLY A 117 -17.74 -15.15 -0.59
CA GLY A 117 -18.51 -16.31 -1.03
C GLY A 117 -18.28 -16.52 -2.54
N ARG A 118 -17.54 -17.58 -2.89
CA ARG A 118 -17.26 -18.07 -4.24
C ARG A 118 -16.83 -16.99 -5.26
N GLY A 119 -15.54 -16.81 -5.47
CA GLY A 119 -15.05 -16.22 -6.70
C GLY A 119 -13.89 -15.23 -6.67
N ALA A 120 -13.24 -14.93 -5.57
CA ALA A 120 -12.00 -14.15 -5.60
C ALA A 120 -10.83 -15.04 -6.06
N LYS A 121 -10.53 -15.02 -7.34
CA LYS A 121 -9.27 -15.56 -7.85
C LYS A 121 -8.17 -14.55 -7.55
N SER A 122 -7.39 -14.79 -6.49
CA SER A 122 -6.13 -14.07 -6.29
C SER A 122 -5.08 -14.67 -7.24
N ASN A 123 -4.77 -13.99 -8.32
CA ASN A 123 -3.61 -14.29 -9.13
C ASN A 123 -2.35 -13.69 -8.50
N HIS A 124 -1.94 -14.17 -7.32
CA HIS A 124 -0.61 -13.93 -6.80
C HIS A 124 0.21 -15.21 -6.80
N PRO A 125 1.07 -15.44 -7.79
CA PRO A 125 1.88 -16.66 -7.89
C PRO A 125 3.18 -16.63 -7.08
N TYR A 126 3.46 -15.60 -6.27
CA TYR A 126 4.77 -15.44 -5.64
C TYR A 126 4.69 -15.34 -4.12
N GLY A 127 5.37 -16.29 -3.45
CA GLY A 127 5.62 -16.24 -2.02
C GLY A 127 6.59 -15.08 -1.64
N PRO A 128 6.49 -14.55 -0.41
CA PRO A 128 7.05 -13.24 -0.03
C PRO A 128 8.57 -13.14 0.05
N LEU A 129 9.32 -14.23 0.14
CA LEU A 129 10.77 -14.18 0.33
C LEU A 129 11.61 -13.95 -0.93
N HIS A 130 11.10 -14.33 -2.09
CA HIS A 130 11.78 -14.09 -3.37
C HIS A 130 11.37 -12.77 -4.04
N ALA A 131 10.25 -12.20 -3.64
CA ALA A 131 9.68 -11.03 -4.32
C ALA A 131 10.52 -9.75 -4.15
N SER A 132 11.15 -9.53 -2.99
CA SER A 132 11.96 -8.32 -2.76
C SER A 132 13.28 -8.35 -3.54
N GLN A 133 13.96 -9.49 -3.58
CA GLN A 133 15.22 -9.64 -4.35
C GLN A 133 14.98 -9.49 -5.85
N ILE A 134 13.96 -10.17 -6.40
CA ILE A 134 13.62 -10.09 -7.82
C ILE A 134 13.18 -8.67 -8.21
N ARG A 135 12.50 -7.94 -7.31
CA ARG A 135 12.09 -6.56 -7.56
C ARG A 135 13.28 -5.61 -7.65
N VAL A 136 14.24 -5.71 -6.74
CA VAL A 136 15.43 -4.82 -6.73
C VAL A 136 16.28 -5.04 -7.97
N THR A 137 16.54 -6.28 -8.36
CA THR A 137 17.30 -6.59 -9.60
C THR A 137 16.56 -6.08 -10.84
N SER A 138 15.25 -6.30 -10.94
CA SER A 138 14.45 -5.79 -12.06
C SER A 138 14.41 -4.26 -12.14
N ILE A 139 14.44 -3.55 -11.00
CA ILE A 139 14.54 -2.09 -10.96
C ILE A 139 15.93 -1.65 -11.40
N ALA A 140 16.98 -2.27 -10.89
CA ALA A 140 18.36 -1.96 -11.25
C ALA A 140 18.61 -2.19 -12.75
N ASP A 141 18.12 -3.29 -13.31
CA ASP A 141 18.22 -3.58 -14.74
C ASP A 141 17.52 -2.53 -15.59
N ARG A 142 16.31 -2.08 -15.19
CA ARG A 142 15.57 -1.03 -15.92
C ARG A 142 16.24 0.32 -15.87
N LEU A 143 16.90 0.63 -14.77
CA LEU A 143 17.63 1.90 -14.57
C LEU A 143 19.07 1.84 -15.04
N ASN A 144 19.56 0.66 -15.43
CA ASN A 144 20.95 0.37 -15.79
C ASN A 144 21.93 0.85 -14.70
N VAL A 145 21.66 0.44 -13.46
CA VAL A 145 22.49 0.77 -12.29
C VAL A 145 22.89 -0.51 -11.54
N ASP A 146 24.01 -0.43 -10.83
CA ASP A 146 24.45 -1.51 -9.96
C ASP A 146 23.52 -1.69 -8.77
N PHE A 147 23.46 -2.90 -8.21
CA PHE A 147 22.69 -3.17 -7.01
C PHE A 147 23.52 -3.85 -5.93
N ALA A 148 23.13 -3.62 -4.69
CA ALA A 148 23.65 -4.31 -3.52
C ALA A 148 22.49 -4.95 -2.74
N LEU A 149 22.77 -6.04 -2.03
CA LEU A 149 21.76 -6.74 -1.24
C LEU A 149 22.09 -6.58 0.25
N ILE A 150 21.06 -6.27 1.04
CA ILE A 150 21.14 -6.31 2.50
C ILE A 150 20.39 -7.55 2.98
N HIS A 151 21.14 -8.56 3.39
CA HIS A 151 20.59 -9.79 3.97
C HIS A 151 20.34 -9.62 5.46
N LYS A 152 19.12 -9.93 5.90
CA LYS A 152 18.66 -9.82 7.29
C LYS A 152 18.62 -11.23 7.91
N GLU A 153 19.49 -11.50 8.86
CA GLU A 153 19.40 -12.70 9.70
C GLU A 153 18.57 -12.39 10.94
N ARG A 154 17.51 -13.18 11.18
CA ARG A 154 16.65 -13.06 12.36
C ARG A 154 16.78 -14.32 13.19
N LYS A 155 17.23 -14.23 14.44
CA LYS A 155 17.21 -15.32 15.40
C LYS A 155 15.87 -15.43 16.14
N ARG A 156 15.14 -14.31 16.30
CA ARG A 156 13.80 -14.24 16.91
C ARG A 156 12.88 -13.32 16.14
N ALA A 157 11.56 -13.51 16.30
CA ALA A 157 10.57 -12.58 15.78
C ALA A 157 10.80 -11.18 16.37
N ASN A 158 10.89 -10.17 15.51
CA ASN A 158 11.12 -8.75 15.82
C ASN A 158 12.55 -8.32 16.24
N GLU A 159 13.54 -9.21 16.31
CA GLU A 159 14.93 -8.82 16.51
C GLU A 159 15.76 -9.08 15.22
N VAL A 160 16.38 -8.03 14.69
CA VAL A 160 17.35 -8.14 13.60
C VAL A 160 18.71 -8.28 14.23
N ASP A 161 19.26 -9.50 14.23
CA ASP A 161 20.50 -9.82 14.92
C ASP A 161 21.73 -9.43 14.07
N ARG A 162 21.65 -9.59 12.75
CA ARG A 162 22.73 -9.25 11.84
C ARG A 162 22.23 -8.82 10.47
N MET A 163 22.80 -7.73 9.97
CA MET A 163 22.67 -7.32 8.58
C MET A 163 24.00 -7.47 7.86
N VAL A 164 23.98 -8.18 6.75
CA VAL A 164 25.14 -8.37 5.89
C VAL A 164 24.88 -7.66 4.58
N LEU A 165 25.77 -6.73 4.23
CA LEU A 165 25.78 -6.06 2.93
C LEU A 165 26.60 -6.91 1.95
N VAL A 166 26.02 -7.20 0.80
CA VAL A 166 26.68 -7.89 -0.33
C VAL A 166 26.67 -6.95 -1.52
N GLY A 167 27.84 -6.55 -1.97
CA GLY A 167 28.05 -5.56 -3.03
C GLY A 167 28.89 -4.38 -2.54
N ASP A 168 29.41 -3.59 -3.46
CA ASP A 168 30.22 -2.39 -3.18
C ASP A 168 29.38 -1.13 -3.31
N VAL A 169 29.41 -0.30 -2.27
CA VAL A 169 28.69 0.99 -2.19
C VAL A 169 29.62 2.18 -1.95
N THR A 170 30.94 1.94 -1.99
CA THR A 170 31.95 2.95 -1.71
C THR A 170 31.85 4.12 -2.69
N ASP A 171 31.83 5.34 -2.17
CA ASP A 171 31.70 6.60 -2.91
C ASP A 171 30.45 6.71 -3.80
N ARG A 172 29.42 5.92 -3.50
CA ARG A 172 28.16 5.89 -4.27
C ARG A 172 26.98 6.47 -3.49
N VAL A 173 25.98 6.94 -4.25
CA VAL A 173 24.66 7.26 -3.70
C VAL A 173 23.85 5.97 -3.61
N ALA A 174 23.43 5.60 -2.42
CA ALA A 174 22.65 4.40 -2.18
C ALA A 174 21.13 4.71 -2.12
N ILE A 175 20.33 3.93 -2.84
CA ILE A 175 18.86 4.00 -2.79
C ILE A 175 18.34 2.69 -2.20
N LEU A 176 17.77 2.78 -1.01
CA LEU A 176 17.17 1.67 -0.30
C LEU A 176 15.72 1.49 -0.76
N VAL A 177 15.37 0.32 -1.28
CA VAL A 177 14.03 0.02 -1.79
C VAL A 177 13.39 -1.07 -0.93
N ASP A 178 12.19 -0.80 -0.41
CA ASP A 178 11.40 -1.79 0.34
C ASP A 178 9.89 -1.59 0.04
N ASP A 179 9.05 -2.50 0.47
CA ASP A 179 7.59 -2.40 0.27
C ASP A 179 6.92 -1.50 1.31
N MET A 180 7.34 -1.58 2.57
CA MET A 180 6.75 -0.79 3.66
C MET A 180 7.74 -0.38 4.73
N ALA A 181 7.49 0.77 5.36
CA ALA A 181 8.14 1.19 6.58
C ALA A 181 7.11 1.44 7.68
N ASP A 182 7.23 0.68 8.78
CA ASP A 182 6.37 0.85 9.94
C ASP A 182 7.11 1.60 11.06
N THR A 183 7.82 0.90 11.95
CA THR A 183 8.58 1.52 13.05
C THR A 183 9.94 2.07 12.62
N CYS A 184 10.33 1.88 11.37
CA CYS A 184 11.56 2.34 10.72
C CYS A 184 12.88 1.84 11.33
N GLY A 185 12.87 0.97 12.34
CA GLY A 185 14.09 0.45 12.93
C GLY A 185 14.99 -0.26 11.91
N THR A 186 14.38 -1.09 11.06
CA THR A 186 15.12 -1.87 10.06
C THR A 186 15.75 -0.99 8.97
N ILE A 187 14.99 -0.03 8.43
CA ILE A 187 15.49 0.84 7.35
C ILE A 187 16.56 1.81 7.85
N CYS A 188 16.42 2.33 9.07
CA CYS A 188 17.45 3.17 9.68
C CYS A 188 18.74 2.40 9.91
N HIS A 189 18.65 1.18 10.46
CA HIS A 189 19.84 0.34 10.63
C HIS A 189 20.49 -0.06 9.29
N ALA A 190 19.70 -0.26 8.24
CA ALA A 190 20.21 -0.49 6.89
C ALA A 190 20.96 0.74 6.35
N ALA A 191 20.42 1.94 6.57
CA ALA A 191 21.06 3.20 6.17
C ALA A 191 22.39 3.41 6.89
N ASP A 192 22.47 3.17 8.20
CA ASP A 192 23.71 3.26 8.96
C ASP A 192 24.77 2.28 8.44
N LYS A 193 24.35 1.07 8.04
CA LYS A 193 25.25 0.08 7.43
C LYS A 193 25.78 0.53 6.07
N LEU A 194 24.94 1.16 5.24
CA LEU A 194 25.37 1.70 3.95
C LEU A 194 26.37 2.84 4.10
N ILE A 195 26.15 3.78 5.03
CA ILE A 195 27.10 4.85 5.34
C ILE A 195 28.42 4.26 5.89
N SER A 196 28.33 3.31 6.82
CA SER A 196 29.52 2.65 7.38
C SER A 196 30.33 1.85 6.33
N ALA A 197 29.70 1.45 5.24
CA ALA A 197 30.32 0.79 4.10
C ALA A 197 30.82 1.77 3.02
N GLY A 198 30.78 3.08 3.28
CA GLY A 198 31.35 4.11 2.41
C GLY A 198 30.36 4.77 1.44
N ALA A 199 29.06 4.56 1.58
CA ALA A 199 28.09 5.30 0.78
C ALA A 199 28.10 6.80 1.13
N THR A 200 28.03 7.66 0.11
CA THR A 200 28.08 9.13 0.27
C THR A 200 26.74 9.71 0.72
N LYS A 201 25.65 9.16 0.21
CA LYS A 201 24.27 9.57 0.53
C LYS A 201 23.35 8.36 0.52
N VAL A 202 22.30 8.41 1.35
CA VAL A 202 21.31 7.34 1.41
C VAL A 202 19.92 7.93 1.25
N TYR A 203 19.17 7.39 0.29
CA TYR A 203 17.74 7.62 0.08
C TYR A 203 16.97 6.34 0.38
N ALA A 204 15.72 6.48 0.77
CA ALA A 204 14.80 5.34 0.85
C ALA A 204 13.60 5.57 -0.04
N ILE A 205 13.18 4.55 -0.79
CA ILE A 205 11.95 4.54 -1.59
C ILE A 205 11.10 3.37 -1.13
N LEU A 206 9.89 3.68 -0.68
CA LEU A 206 8.99 2.72 -0.05
C LEU A 206 7.57 2.89 -0.61
N THR A 207 6.87 1.81 -0.83
CA THR A 207 5.48 1.94 -1.28
C THR A 207 4.59 2.46 -0.15
N HIS A 208 4.65 1.84 1.04
CA HIS A 208 3.74 2.16 2.15
C HIS A 208 4.47 2.79 3.33
N GLY A 209 4.27 4.09 3.56
CA GLY A 209 4.76 4.79 4.74
C GLY A 209 3.78 4.68 5.92
N ILE A 210 3.81 3.57 6.65
CA ILE A 210 2.95 3.38 7.83
C ILE A 210 3.39 4.32 8.95
N PHE A 211 4.69 4.38 9.24
CA PHE A 211 5.34 5.29 10.19
C PHE A 211 4.68 5.32 11.56
N SER A 212 4.51 4.17 12.17
CA SER A 212 3.94 4.06 13.52
C SER A 212 4.99 4.19 14.63
N GLY A 213 4.52 4.53 15.83
CA GLY A 213 5.35 4.63 17.02
C GLY A 213 6.53 5.61 16.86
N PRO A 214 7.79 5.18 17.08
CA PRO A 214 8.97 6.05 17.04
C PRO A 214 9.51 6.33 15.63
N ALA A 215 8.78 5.98 14.57
CA ALA A 215 9.27 6.04 13.18
C ALA A 215 9.77 7.43 12.78
N ILE A 216 8.98 8.47 13.06
CA ILE A 216 9.31 9.85 12.70
C ILE A 216 10.59 10.32 13.40
N SER A 217 10.72 10.05 14.69
CA SER A 217 11.95 10.38 15.44
C SER A 217 13.16 9.65 14.88
N ARG A 218 13.01 8.38 14.52
CA ARG A 218 14.09 7.59 13.93
C ARG A 218 14.53 8.13 12.57
N ILE A 219 13.58 8.47 11.68
CA ILE A 219 13.89 9.04 10.37
C ILE A 219 14.60 10.39 10.50
N ASN A 220 14.13 11.26 11.41
CA ASN A 220 14.75 12.56 11.62
C ASN A 220 16.20 12.43 12.07
N ASN A 221 16.51 11.45 12.93
CA ASN A 221 17.85 11.20 13.46
C ASN A 221 18.72 10.32 12.55
N ALA A 222 18.14 9.64 11.57
CA ALA A 222 18.90 8.78 10.67
C ALA A 222 19.60 9.57 9.55
N CYS A 223 20.56 8.94 8.89
CA CYS A 223 21.39 9.52 7.84
C CYS A 223 20.70 9.62 6.47
N PHE A 224 19.36 9.54 6.40
CA PHE A 224 18.65 9.72 5.14
C PHE A 224 18.70 11.16 4.65
N GLU A 225 18.97 11.35 3.35
CA GLU A 225 18.72 12.61 2.65
C GLU A 225 17.21 12.80 2.41
N ALA A 226 16.53 11.76 1.95
CA ALA A 226 15.08 11.73 1.84
C ALA A 226 14.53 10.32 1.98
N VAL A 227 13.28 10.23 2.45
CA VAL A 227 12.47 9.01 2.49
C VAL A 227 11.23 9.24 1.62
N VAL A 228 11.21 8.62 0.46
CA VAL A 228 10.17 8.76 -0.53
C VAL A 228 9.14 7.66 -0.34
N VAL A 229 7.87 8.04 -0.20
CA VAL A 229 6.75 7.11 -0.05
C VAL A 229 5.63 7.45 -1.02
N THR A 230 4.69 6.53 -1.24
CA THR A 230 3.48 6.85 -2.00
C THR A 230 2.37 7.34 -1.09
N ASN A 231 1.35 7.97 -1.66
CA ASN A 231 0.16 8.38 -0.94
C ASN A 231 -0.89 7.26 -0.78
N THR A 232 -0.46 5.99 -0.74
CA THR A 232 -1.34 4.87 -0.36
C THR A 232 -1.93 5.02 1.04
N ILE A 233 -1.22 5.74 1.90
CA ILE A 233 -1.61 6.11 3.28
C ILE A 233 -1.46 7.63 3.39
N PRO A 234 -2.38 8.35 4.07
CA PRO A 234 -2.24 9.79 4.32
C PRO A 234 -0.93 10.13 5.00
N GLN A 235 -0.20 11.13 4.49
CA GLN A 235 1.12 11.53 4.99
C GLN A 235 1.20 12.99 5.46
N GLU A 236 0.15 13.79 5.31
CA GLU A 236 0.17 15.23 5.53
C GLU A 236 0.69 15.60 6.91
N GLU A 237 0.19 14.94 7.97
CA GLU A 237 0.61 15.21 9.34
C GLU A 237 2.06 14.78 9.61
N LYS A 238 2.50 13.71 8.97
CA LYS A 238 3.87 13.20 9.14
C LYS A 238 4.90 14.07 8.43
N MET A 239 4.54 14.63 7.28
CA MET A 239 5.39 15.57 6.54
C MET A 239 5.61 16.87 7.31
N LYS A 240 4.62 17.34 8.09
CA LYS A 240 4.78 18.53 8.95
C LYS A 240 5.86 18.35 10.01
N THR A 241 6.05 17.13 10.49
CA THR A 241 6.99 16.80 11.59
C THR A 241 8.30 16.18 11.09
N CYS A 242 8.37 15.78 9.83
CA CYS A 242 9.56 15.18 9.22
C CYS A 242 9.77 15.69 7.78
N PRO A 243 10.61 16.71 7.57
CA PRO A 243 10.85 17.28 6.25
C PRO A 243 11.58 16.34 5.28
N LYS A 244 12.17 15.24 5.80
CA LYS A 244 12.80 14.22 4.96
C LYS A 244 11.80 13.36 4.20
N ILE A 245 10.51 13.36 4.59
CA ILE A 245 9.48 12.56 3.93
C ILE A 245 9.00 13.30 2.68
N GLN A 246 9.06 12.61 1.55
CA GLN A 246 8.52 13.07 0.26
C GLN A 246 7.46 12.08 -0.22
N VAL A 247 6.40 12.60 -0.86
CA VAL A 247 5.24 11.78 -1.25
C VAL A 247 5.07 11.78 -2.76
N ILE A 248 4.93 10.59 -3.34
CA ILE A 248 4.58 10.37 -4.74
C ILE A 248 3.06 10.11 -4.82
N ASP A 249 2.37 10.86 -5.66
CA ASP A 249 0.95 10.67 -5.93
C ASP A 249 0.74 9.50 -6.92
N ILE A 250 -0.01 8.48 -6.47
CA ILE A 250 -0.37 7.31 -7.29
C ILE A 250 -1.82 7.34 -7.78
N SER A 251 -2.54 8.45 -7.59
CA SER A 251 -3.95 8.56 -7.99
C SER A 251 -4.16 8.30 -9.48
N MET A 252 -3.19 8.69 -10.33
CA MET A 252 -3.24 8.44 -11.77
C MET A 252 -3.21 6.93 -12.09
N ILE A 253 -2.32 6.19 -11.44
CA ILE A 253 -2.19 4.74 -11.65
C ILE A 253 -3.48 4.03 -11.21
N LEU A 254 -4.06 4.43 -10.07
CA LEU A 254 -5.30 3.86 -9.56
C LEU A 254 -6.50 4.23 -10.43
N ALA A 255 -6.58 5.46 -10.90
CA ALA A 255 -7.63 5.91 -11.83
C ALA A 255 -7.57 5.11 -13.15
N GLU A 256 -6.39 4.94 -13.72
CA GLU A 256 -6.22 4.16 -14.94
C GLU A 256 -6.50 2.68 -14.72
N ALA A 257 -6.17 2.12 -13.56
CA ALA A 257 -6.53 0.74 -13.21
C ALA A 257 -8.05 0.56 -13.13
N ILE A 258 -8.78 1.52 -12.55
CA ILE A 258 -10.25 1.54 -12.51
C ILE A 258 -10.82 1.60 -13.93
N ARG A 259 -10.35 2.57 -14.76
CA ARG A 259 -10.80 2.73 -16.14
C ARG A 259 -10.61 1.46 -16.96
N ARG A 260 -9.42 0.84 -16.88
CA ARG A 260 -9.12 -0.41 -17.57
C ARG A 260 -9.99 -1.56 -17.11
N THR A 261 -10.16 -1.70 -15.80
CA THR A 261 -11.01 -2.75 -15.22
C THR A 261 -12.47 -2.59 -15.67
N HIS A 262 -12.98 -1.36 -15.72
CA HIS A 262 -14.32 -1.05 -16.21
C HIS A 262 -14.49 -1.46 -17.68
N ASN A 263 -13.54 -1.11 -18.51
CA ASN A 263 -13.56 -1.38 -19.95
C ASN A 263 -13.16 -2.81 -20.33
N GLY A 264 -12.78 -3.66 -19.38
CA GLY A 264 -12.28 -5.00 -19.66
C GLY A 264 -10.87 -5.02 -20.27
N GLU A 265 -10.10 -3.94 -20.13
CA GLU A 265 -8.73 -3.84 -20.60
C GLU A 265 -7.74 -4.47 -19.59
N SER A 266 -6.57 -4.92 -20.09
CA SER A 266 -5.55 -5.50 -19.22
C SER A 266 -4.88 -4.47 -18.32
N VAL A 267 -4.93 -4.70 -17.01
CA VAL A 267 -4.22 -3.91 -15.99
C VAL A 267 -2.71 -4.18 -16.01
N SER A 268 -2.27 -5.32 -16.58
CA SER A 268 -0.84 -5.67 -16.65
C SER A 268 -0.01 -4.65 -17.44
N TYR A 269 -0.65 -3.90 -18.32
CA TYR A 269 -0.01 -2.81 -19.07
C TYR A 269 0.61 -1.76 -18.14
N LEU A 270 0.01 -1.50 -16.98
CA LEU A 270 0.48 -0.51 -16.00
C LEU A 270 1.79 -0.89 -15.30
N PHE A 271 2.19 -2.16 -15.34
CA PHE A 271 3.49 -2.58 -14.79
C PHE A 271 4.69 -2.15 -15.65
N SER A 272 4.46 -1.87 -16.90
CA SER A 272 5.50 -1.45 -17.86
C SER A 272 5.34 -0.02 -18.35
N HIS A 273 4.15 0.55 -18.24
CA HIS A 273 3.82 1.88 -18.77
C HIS A 273 3.11 2.68 -17.66
N VAL A 274 3.81 3.68 -17.15
CA VAL A 274 3.21 4.61 -16.18
C VAL A 274 2.34 5.59 -16.94
N PRO A 275 1.06 5.79 -16.56
CA PRO A 275 0.23 6.83 -17.17
C PRO A 275 0.82 8.21 -16.86
N LEU A 276 0.83 9.08 -17.87
CA LEU A 276 1.30 10.46 -17.77
C LEU A 276 0.19 11.38 -17.28
#